data_dea59fd5a70e8139261d5bf9c16d1ced
#
_entry.id   dea59fd5a70e8139261d5bf9c16d1ced
#
_cell.length_a   1.000
_cell.length_b   1.000
_cell.length_c   1.000
_cell.angle_alpha   90.00
_cell.angle_beta   90.00
_cell.angle_gamma   90.00
#
_symmetry.space_group_name_H-M   'P 1'
#
loop_
_entity.id
_entity.type
_entity.pdbx_description
1 polymer ?
#
loop_
_entity_poly.entity_id
_entity_poly.type
_entity_poly.pdbx_seq_one_letter_code
_entity_poly.pdbx_strand_id
1 'polypeptide(L)'
;MELASPIGLAAGFDKNADVFNATLSLGFGFVEVGTITPNPQTGNPKPRLFRLPDEEALINKMGFNNKGMLYVSKNARKPKLGIVGVNIGANAKSINKVLDYTSVFECLAHLFDYVTINVSSPNTKNLRDLQKPELLEKILKNVKSINVSLKNPVPIFIKIAPDLYKNNIIEILNVCEENGVSGLIATNTTISSKTLKKPTSFEGGLSGKPLFKPSNNILRLLAKKKNASTALIGVGGIFSATDIYEKIKMGASAVQIYTSFVYNGPRHLKKMEVELKKLLLNDGYSTIDSAVGALLR
;
A
#
# COMPACT_ATOMS: atom_id res chain seq x y z
N MET A 1 -8.25 5.94 -13.17
CA MET A 1 -9.26 5.14 -12.43
C MET A 1 -10.12 6.10 -11.63
N GLU A 2 -11.42 5.93 -11.71
CA GLU A 2 -12.38 6.65 -10.87
C GLU A 2 -12.68 5.81 -9.62
N LEU A 3 -12.58 6.40 -8.44
CA LEU A 3 -12.80 5.74 -7.16
C LEU A 3 -14.12 6.23 -6.55
N ALA A 4 -14.97 5.30 -6.09
CA ALA A 4 -16.23 5.63 -5.41
C ALA A 4 -15.98 6.37 -4.06
N SER A 5 -14.85 6.12 -3.42
CA SER A 5 -14.37 6.80 -2.21
C SER A 5 -12.85 6.87 -2.23
N PRO A 6 -12.22 7.93 -1.69
CA PRO A 6 -10.77 8.02 -1.61
C PRO A 6 -10.15 7.07 -0.58
N ILE A 7 -10.96 6.34 0.18
CA ILE A 7 -10.53 5.48 1.28
C ILE A 7 -10.48 4.02 0.80
N GLY A 8 -9.29 3.47 0.71
CA GLY A 8 -9.05 2.08 0.36
C GLY A 8 -8.66 1.19 1.53
N LEU A 9 -8.79 -0.13 1.35
CA LEU A 9 -8.27 -1.12 2.27
C LEU A 9 -6.86 -1.57 1.83
N ALA A 10 -5.88 -1.41 2.71
CA ALA A 10 -4.50 -1.75 2.41
C ALA A 10 -4.28 -3.27 2.31
N ALA A 11 -3.28 -3.68 1.52
CA ALA A 11 -2.83 -5.06 1.41
C ALA A 11 -2.52 -5.70 2.76
N GLY A 12 -2.75 -7.00 2.86
CA GLY A 12 -2.50 -7.79 4.06
C GLY A 12 -3.78 -8.23 4.78
N PHE A 13 -4.92 -7.60 4.52
CA PHE A 13 -6.22 -8.00 5.06
C PHE A 13 -6.76 -9.21 4.30
N ASP A 14 -7.00 -9.08 3.01
CA ASP A 14 -7.36 -10.19 2.12
C ASP A 14 -6.11 -10.69 1.39
N LYS A 15 -5.47 -11.72 1.95
CA LYS A 15 -4.18 -12.22 1.44
C LYS A 15 -4.29 -13.12 0.21
N ASN A 16 -5.48 -13.54 -0.16
CA ASN A 16 -5.69 -14.56 -1.19
C ASN A 16 -6.83 -14.23 -2.16
N ALA A 17 -7.33 -13.01 -2.15
CA ALA A 17 -8.54 -12.60 -2.88
C ALA A 17 -9.77 -13.47 -2.52
N ASP A 18 -9.90 -13.80 -1.24
CA ASP A 18 -11.02 -14.61 -0.74
C ASP A 18 -12.28 -13.75 -0.48
N VAL A 19 -12.08 -12.46 -0.04
CA VAL A 19 -13.16 -11.61 0.52
C VAL A 19 -13.21 -10.18 -0.04
N PHE A 20 -12.55 -9.86 -1.15
CA PHE A 20 -12.48 -8.50 -1.69
C PHE A 20 -13.86 -7.86 -1.97
N ASN A 21 -14.84 -8.63 -2.47
CA ASN A 21 -16.20 -8.11 -2.68
C ASN A 21 -16.91 -7.79 -1.37
N ALA A 22 -16.75 -8.65 -0.34
CA ALA A 22 -17.31 -8.38 0.97
C ALA A 22 -16.71 -7.11 1.59
N THR A 23 -15.40 -6.88 1.40
CA THR A 23 -14.74 -5.65 1.87
C THR A 23 -15.18 -4.42 1.09
N LEU A 24 -15.35 -4.51 -0.24
CA LEU A 24 -15.93 -3.43 -1.05
C LEU A 24 -17.34 -3.06 -0.59
N SER A 25 -18.18 -4.06 -0.26
CA SER A 25 -19.54 -3.84 0.23
C SER A 25 -19.60 -3.12 1.59
N LEU A 26 -18.49 -3.03 2.33
CA LEU A 26 -18.40 -2.24 3.55
C LEU A 26 -18.24 -0.72 3.29
N GLY A 27 -18.03 -0.30 2.03
CA GLY A 27 -17.90 1.09 1.62
C GLY A 27 -16.47 1.53 1.26
N PHE A 28 -15.49 0.61 1.18
CA PHE A 28 -14.19 0.97 0.64
C PHE A 28 -14.29 1.34 -0.84
N GLY A 29 -13.69 2.45 -1.25
CA GLY A 29 -13.64 2.86 -2.65
C GLY A 29 -12.77 1.96 -3.52
N PHE A 30 -11.80 1.29 -2.91
CA PHE A 30 -10.94 0.28 -3.52
C PHE A 30 -10.33 -0.63 -2.46
N VAL A 31 -9.94 -1.84 -2.86
CA VAL A 31 -9.26 -2.78 -1.97
C VAL A 31 -7.99 -3.31 -2.62
N GLU A 32 -6.98 -3.60 -1.81
CA GLU A 32 -5.72 -4.18 -2.27
C GLU A 32 -5.55 -5.57 -1.63
N VAL A 33 -5.60 -6.62 -2.47
CA VAL A 33 -5.40 -8.00 -2.02
C VAL A 33 -3.91 -8.36 -1.98
N GLY A 34 -3.54 -9.37 -1.23
CA GLY A 34 -2.15 -9.83 -1.12
C GLY A 34 -1.47 -9.43 0.20
N THR A 35 -0.15 -9.56 0.27
CA THR A 35 0.85 -9.74 -0.81
C THR A 35 0.84 -11.18 -1.30
N ILE A 36 0.85 -11.34 -2.60
CA ILE A 36 0.88 -12.62 -3.30
C ILE A 36 2.31 -12.93 -3.73
N THR A 37 2.72 -14.18 -3.57
CA THR A 37 4.01 -14.71 -4.03
C THR A 37 3.79 -15.80 -5.08
N PRO A 38 4.80 -16.15 -5.91
CA PRO A 38 4.65 -17.21 -6.90
C PRO A 38 4.10 -18.51 -6.30
N ASN A 39 4.78 -19.01 -5.28
CA ASN A 39 4.40 -20.23 -4.58
C ASN A 39 3.70 -19.91 -3.26
N PRO A 40 2.81 -20.80 -2.78
CA PRO A 40 2.24 -20.69 -1.46
C PRO A 40 3.34 -20.72 -0.38
N GLN A 41 3.15 -19.94 0.69
CA GLN A 41 4.04 -20.00 1.85
C GLN A 41 3.27 -19.71 3.14
N THR A 42 3.71 -20.34 4.23
CA THR A 42 3.07 -20.25 5.55
C THR A 42 3.37 -18.93 6.26
N GLY A 43 4.42 -18.22 5.81
CA GLY A 43 4.96 -17.04 6.50
C GLY A 43 5.80 -17.42 7.73
N ASN A 44 6.06 -16.42 8.57
CA ASN A 44 6.87 -16.58 9.78
C ASN A 44 6.13 -17.38 10.87
N PRO A 45 6.85 -17.99 11.84
CA PRO A 45 6.26 -18.69 12.98
C PRO A 45 5.29 -17.80 13.80
N LYS A 46 4.30 -18.43 14.43
CA LYS A 46 3.38 -17.78 15.39
C LYS A 46 3.97 -17.82 16.81
N PRO A 47 3.65 -16.82 17.67
CA PRO A 47 2.81 -15.64 17.42
C PRO A 47 3.52 -14.61 16.54
N ARG A 48 2.77 -13.96 15.65
CA ARG A 48 3.32 -13.04 14.64
C ARG A 48 2.47 -11.77 14.41
N LEU A 49 1.52 -11.52 15.29
CA LEU A 49 0.70 -10.32 15.31
C LEU A 49 0.43 -9.95 16.77
N PHE A 50 0.78 -8.72 17.14
CA PHE A 50 0.69 -8.20 18.50
C PHE A 50 -0.06 -6.88 18.49
N ARG A 51 -1.02 -6.72 19.41
CA ARG A 51 -1.73 -5.45 19.63
C ARG A 51 -1.02 -4.64 20.71
N LEU A 52 -0.94 -3.34 20.48
CA LEU A 52 -0.51 -2.34 21.44
C LEU A 52 -1.68 -1.36 21.67
N PRO A 53 -2.66 -1.71 22.54
CA PRO A 53 -3.90 -0.94 22.68
C PRO A 53 -3.67 0.50 23.08
N ASP A 54 -2.79 0.77 24.06
CA ASP A 54 -2.46 2.13 24.53
C ASP A 54 -1.88 3.03 23.44
N GLU A 55 -1.32 2.44 22.39
CA GLU A 55 -0.71 3.12 21.23
C GLU A 55 -1.63 3.12 20.01
N GLU A 56 -2.80 2.45 20.07
CA GLU A 56 -3.66 2.17 18.91
C GLU A 56 -2.82 1.65 17.71
N ALA A 57 -1.97 0.64 18.01
CA ALA A 57 -0.96 0.14 17.09
C ALA A 57 -0.95 -1.39 17.00
N LEU A 58 -0.37 -1.90 15.92
CA LEU A 58 -0.10 -3.32 15.72
C LEU A 58 1.37 -3.51 15.36
N ILE A 59 1.99 -4.57 15.88
CA ILE A 59 3.25 -5.09 15.38
C ILE A 59 2.97 -6.41 14.69
N ASN A 60 3.43 -6.55 13.45
CA ASN A 60 3.27 -7.78 12.68
C ASN A 60 4.61 -8.31 12.16
N LYS A 61 4.71 -9.65 12.14
CA LYS A 61 5.85 -10.39 11.59
C LYS A 61 5.33 -11.47 10.64
N MET A 62 4.41 -11.10 9.75
CA MET A 62 3.61 -12.06 8.96
C MET A 62 4.43 -12.87 7.94
N GLY A 63 5.36 -12.23 7.20
CA GLY A 63 6.23 -12.93 6.24
C GLY A 63 5.50 -13.41 4.98
N PHE A 64 4.53 -12.62 4.48
CA PHE A 64 3.78 -12.90 3.25
C PHE A 64 3.12 -14.29 3.20
N ASN A 65 2.45 -14.69 4.28
CA ASN A 65 1.65 -15.91 4.26
C ASN A 65 0.51 -15.78 3.25
N ASN A 66 0.50 -16.67 2.24
CA ASN A 66 -0.51 -16.70 1.18
C ASN A 66 -0.54 -18.06 0.47
N LYS A 67 -1.58 -18.30 -0.32
CA LYS A 67 -1.82 -19.56 -1.04
C LYS A 67 -1.20 -19.61 -2.45
N GLY A 68 -0.38 -18.61 -2.81
CA GLY A 68 0.32 -18.51 -4.09
C GLY A 68 -0.53 -17.98 -5.24
N MET A 69 0.14 -17.59 -6.33
CA MET A 69 -0.48 -16.90 -7.47
C MET A 69 -1.55 -17.73 -8.18
N LEU A 70 -1.39 -19.05 -8.29
CA LEU A 70 -2.35 -19.92 -8.97
C LEU A 70 -3.69 -20.02 -8.22
N TYR A 71 -3.67 -20.01 -6.89
CA TYR A 71 -4.89 -19.95 -6.09
C TYR A 71 -5.61 -18.60 -6.29
N VAL A 72 -4.85 -17.52 -6.22
CA VAL A 72 -5.40 -16.16 -6.35
C VAL A 72 -5.93 -15.91 -7.75
N SER A 73 -5.30 -16.43 -8.80
CA SER A 73 -5.79 -16.29 -10.18
C SER A 73 -7.18 -16.89 -10.39
N LYS A 74 -7.50 -18.00 -9.69
CA LYS A 74 -8.85 -18.59 -9.72
C LYS A 74 -9.88 -17.69 -9.02
N ASN A 75 -9.53 -17.15 -7.85
CA ASN A 75 -10.44 -16.30 -7.06
C ASN A 75 -10.68 -14.94 -7.74
N ALA A 76 -9.66 -14.36 -8.38
CA ALA A 76 -9.72 -13.07 -9.05
C ALA A 76 -10.64 -13.03 -10.28
N ARG A 77 -11.04 -14.19 -10.81
CA ARG A 77 -12.00 -14.30 -11.93
C ARG A 77 -13.45 -14.04 -11.52
N LYS A 78 -13.74 -13.95 -10.23
CA LYS A 78 -15.07 -13.57 -9.73
C LYS A 78 -15.40 -12.14 -10.18
N PRO A 79 -16.67 -11.83 -10.53
CA PRO A 79 -17.09 -10.46 -10.82
C PRO A 79 -16.71 -9.53 -9.66
N LYS A 80 -16.16 -8.37 -9.98
CA LYS A 80 -15.75 -7.36 -9.00
C LYS A 80 -16.86 -6.32 -8.83
N LEU A 81 -17.15 -5.95 -7.58
CA LEU A 81 -18.11 -4.89 -7.24
C LEU A 81 -17.48 -3.48 -7.28
N GLY A 82 -16.20 -3.37 -7.52
CA GLY A 82 -15.45 -2.10 -7.56
C GLY A 82 -13.98 -2.35 -7.87
N ILE A 83 -13.14 -1.37 -7.60
CA ILE A 83 -11.71 -1.39 -7.91
C ILE A 83 -10.95 -2.33 -6.95
N VAL A 84 -10.26 -3.30 -7.53
CA VAL A 84 -9.46 -4.29 -6.80
C VAL A 84 -8.02 -4.31 -7.33
N GLY A 85 -7.07 -3.89 -6.52
CA GLY A 85 -5.65 -4.03 -6.81
C GLY A 85 -5.04 -5.31 -6.26
N VAL A 86 -3.93 -5.73 -6.82
CA VAL A 86 -3.12 -6.84 -6.31
C VAL A 86 -1.74 -6.36 -5.88
N ASN A 87 -1.37 -6.69 -4.65
CA ASN A 87 -0.05 -6.48 -4.09
C ASN A 87 0.79 -7.74 -4.31
N ILE A 88 1.92 -7.60 -4.97
CA ILE A 88 2.81 -8.71 -5.34
C ILE A 88 4.16 -8.62 -4.64
N GLY A 89 4.76 -9.77 -4.37
CA GLY A 89 6.04 -9.86 -3.68
C GLY A 89 6.76 -11.18 -3.97
N ALA A 90 8.00 -11.28 -3.46
CA ALA A 90 8.82 -12.47 -3.63
C ALA A 90 8.61 -13.49 -2.50
N ASN A 91 8.79 -14.78 -2.81
CA ASN A 91 8.89 -15.84 -1.81
C ASN A 91 10.10 -15.61 -0.88
N ALA A 92 9.95 -15.96 0.39
CA ALA A 92 11.00 -15.75 1.40
C ALA A 92 12.30 -16.52 1.08
N LYS A 93 12.17 -17.72 0.50
CA LYS A 93 13.29 -18.61 0.13
C LYS A 93 13.69 -18.49 -1.34
N SER A 94 13.17 -17.52 -2.08
CA SER A 94 13.51 -17.33 -3.50
C SER A 94 14.98 -16.95 -3.67
N ILE A 95 15.63 -17.60 -4.61
CA ILE A 95 17.01 -17.30 -5.05
C ILE A 95 16.98 -16.08 -5.97
N ASN A 96 15.98 -15.96 -6.84
CA ASN A 96 15.83 -14.86 -7.77
C ASN A 96 14.52 -14.09 -7.50
N LYS A 97 14.58 -13.14 -6.55
CA LYS A 97 13.40 -12.35 -6.19
C LYS A 97 12.86 -11.49 -7.33
N VAL A 98 13.72 -11.03 -8.24
CA VAL A 98 13.27 -10.23 -9.41
C VAL A 98 12.35 -11.06 -10.30
N LEU A 99 12.70 -12.32 -10.56
CA LEU A 99 11.87 -13.22 -11.35
C LEU A 99 10.52 -13.50 -10.67
N ASP A 100 10.48 -13.56 -9.34
CA ASP A 100 9.23 -13.77 -8.60
C ASP A 100 8.20 -12.67 -8.92
N TYR A 101 8.62 -11.39 -8.93
CA TYR A 101 7.72 -10.29 -9.30
C TYR A 101 7.24 -10.40 -10.74
N THR A 102 8.13 -10.76 -11.65
CA THR A 102 7.81 -10.95 -13.07
C THR A 102 6.74 -12.04 -13.25
N SER A 103 6.96 -13.21 -12.63
CA SER A 103 6.05 -14.36 -12.73
C SER A 103 4.67 -14.07 -12.15
N VAL A 104 4.61 -13.39 -10.98
CA VAL A 104 3.31 -13.04 -10.36
C VAL A 104 2.60 -11.97 -11.18
N PHE A 105 3.35 -10.98 -11.71
CA PHE A 105 2.78 -9.94 -12.56
C PHE A 105 2.16 -10.55 -13.83
N GLU A 106 2.90 -11.39 -14.53
CA GLU A 106 2.43 -12.08 -15.75
C GLU A 106 1.14 -12.88 -15.49
N CYS A 107 1.11 -13.62 -14.37
CA CYS A 107 -0.03 -14.45 -13.99
C CYS A 107 -1.27 -13.63 -13.59
N LEU A 108 -1.12 -12.47 -12.94
CA LEU A 108 -2.21 -11.81 -12.24
C LEU A 108 -2.59 -10.43 -12.79
N ALA A 109 -1.71 -9.70 -13.47
CA ALA A 109 -1.96 -8.29 -13.80
C ALA A 109 -3.27 -8.08 -14.58
N HIS A 110 -3.54 -8.93 -15.57
CA HIS A 110 -4.74 -8.85 -16.40
C HIS A 110 -6.07 -9.17 -15.65
N LEU A 111 -5.98 -9.63 -14.41
CA LEU A 111 -7.14 -9.97 -13.56
C LEU A 111 -7.49 -8.86 -12.55
N PHE A 112 -6.68 -7.81 -12.44
CA PHE A 112 -6.84 -6.76 -11.44
C PHE A 112 -6.82 -5.37 -12.08
N ASP A 113 -7.34 -4.37 -11.37
CA ASP A 113 -7.46 -3.02 -11.89
C ASP A 113 -6.15 -2.22 -11.75
N TYR A 114 -5.25 -2.64 -10.86
CA TYR A 114 -3.88 -2.14 -10.71
C TYR A 114 -3.00 -3.17 -10.00
N VAL A 115 -1.70 -3.02 -10.14
CA VAL A 115 -0.70 -3.86 -9.45
C VAL A 115 0.19 -3.01 -8.57
N THR A 116 0.41 -3.46 -7.33
CA THR A 116 1.38 -2.88 -6.40
C THR A 116 2.58 -3.80 -6.24
N ILE A 117 3.75 -3.34 -6.62
CA ILE A 117 5.03 -4.00 -6.37
C ILE A 117 5.49 -3.67 -4.95
N ASN A 118 5.52 -4.69 -4.07
CA ASN A 118 5.86 -4.53 -2.67
C ASN A 118 7.31 -4.90 -2.39
N VAL A 119 8.18 -3.92 -2.39
CA VAL A 119 9.61 -4.07 -2.08
C VAL A 119 9.96 -3.61 -0.65
N SER A 120 8.96 -3.37 0.20
CA SER A 120 9.12 -2.61 1.45
C SER A 120 8.82 -3.40 2.73
N SER A 121 8.38 -4.66 2.66
CA SER A 121 8.09 -5.44 3.86
C SER A 121 9.35 -5.68 4.70
N PRO A 122 9.30 -5.41 6.02
CA PRO A 122 10.41 -5.69 6.91
C PRO A 122 10.49 -7.17 7.31
N ASN A 123 9.46 -7.95 7.00
CA ASN A 123 9.24 -9.29 7.53
C ASN A 123 9.76 -10.41 6.62
N THR A 124 10.38 -10.06 5.51
CA THR A 124 11.04 -10.97 4.56
C THR A 124 12.50 -10.56 4.41
N LYS A 125 13.41 -11.49 4.67
CA LYS A 125 14.86 -11.24 4.64
C LYS A 125 15.30 -10.64 3.29
N ASN A 126 16.07 -9.57 3.34
CA ASN A 126 16.66 -8.88 2.18
C ASN A 126 15.62 -8.37 1.16
N LEU A 127 14.33 -8.27 1.52
CA LEU A 127 13.33 -7.75 0.60
C LEU A 127 13.52 -6.24 0.36
N ARG A 128 13.86 -5.50 1.41
CA ARG A 128 14.07 -4.05 1.33
C ARG A 128 15.30 -3.65 0.51
N ASP A 129 16.24 -4.58 0.27
CA ASP A 129 17.34 -4.34 -0.67
C ASP A 129 16.85 -4.10 -2.10
N LEU A 130 15.65 -4.62 -2.45
CA LEU A 130 15.01 -4.40 -3.74
C LEU A 130 14.56 -2.96 -3.98
N GLN A 131 14.63 -2.10 -2.97
CA GLN A 131 14.42 -0.65 -3.09
C GLN A 131 15.68 0.08 -3.60
N LYS A 132 16.83 -0.60 -3.69
CA LYS A 132 18.03 -0.03 -4.33
C LYS A 132 17.74 0.21 -5.82
N PRO A 133 18.16 1.36 -6.37
CA PRO A 133 17.83 1.78 -7.74
C PRO A 133 18.03 0.68 -8.79
N GLU A 134 19.16 0.00 -8.77
CA GLU A 134 19.54 -1.00 -9.79
C GLU A 134 18.64 -2.23 -9.74
N LEU A 135 18.21 -2.66 -8.54
CA LEU A 135 17.35 -3.82 -8.37
C LEU A 135 15.89 -3.48 -8.66
N LEU A 136 15.46 -2.29 -8.25
CA LEU A 136 14.12 -1.80 -8.53
C LEU A 136 13.94 -1.63 -10.04
N GLU A 137 14.91 -1.02 -10.71
CA GLU A 137 14.88 -0.82 -12.17
C GLU A 137 14.77 -2.15 -12.93
N LYS A 138 15.51 -3.19 -12.51
CA LYS A 138 15.39 -4.53 -13.10
C LYS A 138 13.97 -5.09 -12.99
N ILE A 139 13.35 -4.96 -11.81
CA ILE A 139 11.96 -5.40 -11.62
C ILE A 139 11.05 -4.61 -12.55
N LEU A 140 11.18 -3.29 -12.59
CA LEU A 140 10.31 -2.40 -13.38
C LEU A 140 10.44 -2.64 -14.87
N LYS A 141 11.65 -2.81 -15.41
CA LYS A 141 11.88 -3.12 -16.83
C LYS A 141 11.19 -4.43 -17.24
N ASN A 142 11.33 -5.49 -16.43
CA ASN A 142 10.69 -6.77 -16.71
C ASN A 142 9.16 -6.68 -16.66
N VAL A 143 8.63 -6.04 -15.61
CA VAL A 143 7.19 -5.87 -15.44
C VAL A 143 6.61 -4.97 -16.55
N LYS A 144 7.31 -3.89 -16.92
CA LYS A 144 6.90 -2.99 -18.01
C LYS A 144 6.82 -3.71 -19.35
N SER A 145 7.79 -4.57 -19.66
CA SER A 145 7.78 -5.34 -20.93
C SER A 145 6.54 -6.24 -21.05
N ILE A 146 6.11 -6.84 -19.94
CA ILE A 146 4.88 -7.64 -19.88
C ILE A 146 3.65 -6.73 -19.95
N ASN A 147 3.63 -5.63 -19.17
CA ASN A 147 2.47 -4.76 -19.09
C ASN A 147 2.09 -4.15 -20.45
N VAL A 148 3.06 -3.74 -21.25
CA VAL A 148 2.80 -3.18 -22.59
C VAL A 148 2.29 -4.21 -23.59
N SER A 149 2.52 -5.51 -23.35
CA SER A 149 1.99 -6.60 -24.18
C SER A 149 0.57 -7.03 -23.79
N LEU A 150 0.05 -6.57 -22.64
CA LEU A 150 -1.32 -6.86 -22.24
C LEU A 150 -2.30 -6.13 -23.15
N LYS A 151 -3.44 -6.76 -23.44
CA LYS A 151 -4.54 -6.12 -24.18
C LYS A 151 -4.98 -4.79 -23.53
N ASN A 152 -5.00 -4.76 -22.20
CA ASN A 152 -5.29 -3.57 -21.40
C ASN A 152 -4.16 -3.42 -20.36
N PRO A 153 -3.15 -2.60 -20.62
CA PRO A 153 -2.11 -2.31 -19.63
C PRO A 153 -2.70 -1.76 -18.32
N VAL A 154 -2.18 -2.22 -17.20
CA VAL A 154 -2.68 -1.83 -15.87
C VAL A 154 -1.77 -0.82 -15.18
N PRO A 155 -2.30 0.10 -14.38
CA PRO A 155 -1.49 0.97 -13.54
C PRO A 155 -0.60 0.17 -12.58
N ILE A 156 0.67 0.61 -12.46
CA ILE A 156 1.67 0.00 -11.57
C ILE A 156 2.00 0.98 -10.46
N PHE A 157 1.94 0.51 -9.21
CA PHE A 157 2.34 1.27 -8.02
C PHE A 157 3.52 0.60 -7.31
N ILE A 158 4.37 1.40 -6.68
CA ILE A 158 5.47 0.93 -5.85
C ILE A 158 5.17 1.28 -4.39
N LYS A 159 5.13 0.27 -3.51
CA LYS A 159 4.95 0.49 -2.07
C LYS A 159 6.29 0.52 -1.36
N ILE A 160 6.61 1.67 -0.75
CA ILE A 160 7.90 1.95 -0.13
C ILE A 160 7.87 1.87 1.39
N ALA A 161 9.05 1.68 1.99
CA ALA A 161 9.24 1.67 3.44
C ALA A 161 9.31 3.10 4.03
N PRO A 162 8.87 3.30 5.29
CA PRO A 162 9.01 4.59 5.96
C PRO A 162 10.41 4.83 6.53
N ASP A 163 11.27 3.81 6.57
CA ASP A 163 12.58 3.85 7.23
C ASP A 163 13.72 4.22 6.26
N LEU A 164 13.41 4.87 5.13
CA LEU A 164 14.37 5.27 4.11
C LEU A 164 14.94 6.66 4.39
N TYR A 165 16.20 6.87 4.03
CA TYR A 165 16.80 8.20 4.00
C TYR A 165 16.26 9.03 2.83
N LYS A 166 16.27 10.37 2.98
CA LYS A 166 15.73 11.31 2.00
C LYS A 166 16.26 11.08 0.57
N ASN A 167 17.57 10.86 0.43
CA ASN A 167 18.18 10.65 -0.89
C ASN A 167 17.67 9.35 -1.55
N ASN A 168 17.57 8.26 -0.78
CA ASN A 168 17.05 7.00 -1.32
C ASN A 168 15.58 7.11 -1.78
N ILE A 169 14.75 7.93 -1.11
CA ILE A 169 13.38 8.18 -1.53
C ILE A 169 13.35 8.90 -2.88
N ILE A 170 14.23 9.89 -3.08
CA ILE A 170 14.34 10.63 -4.34
C ILE A 170 14.85 9.72 -5.47
N GLU A 171 15.85 8.90 -5.21
CA GLU A 171 16.36 7.91 -6.16
C GLU A 171 15.28 6.92 -6.59
N ILE A 172 14.49 6.37 -5.63
CA ILE A 172 13.36 5.50 -5.91
C ILE A 172 12.31 6.21 -6.78
N LEU A 173 11.98 7.47 -6.45
CA LEU A 173 11.03 8.26 -7.21
C LEU A 173 11.50 8.42 -8.67
N ASN A 174 12.74 8.81 -8.88
CA ASN A 174 13.31 8.99 -10.22
C ASN A 174 13.25 7.68 -11.03
N VAL A 175 13.71 6.57 -10.46
CA VAL A 175 13.63 5.25 -11.12
C VAL A 175 12.18 4.87 -11.46
N CYS A 176 11.23 5.16 -10.58
CA CYS A 176 9.81 4.90 -10.85
C CYS A 176 9.29 5.74 -12.02
N GLU A 177 9.60 7.02 -12.06
CA GLU A 177 9.13 7.95 -13.11
C GLU A 177 9.75 7.64 -14.47
N GLU A 178 11.05 7.35 -14.52
CA GLU A 178 11.78 6.95 -15.74
C GLU A 178 11.22 5.63 -16.34
N ASN A 179 10.72 4.74 -15.49
CA ASN A 179 10.12 3.48 -15.93
C ASN A 179 8.61 3.55 -16.15
N GLY A 180 7.98 4.73 -16.01
CA GLY A 180 6.56 4.93 -16.28
C GLY A 180 5.63 4.31 -15.23
N VAL A 181 6.06 4.26 -13.97
CA VAL A 181 5.24 3.83 -12.84
C VAL A 181 4.13 4.85 -12.62
N SER A 182 2.89 4.38 -12.41
CA SER A 182 1.70 5.23 -12.25
C SER A 182 1.68 5.98 -10.91
N GLY A 183 2.35 5.46 -9.88
CA GLY A 183 2.40 6.13 -8.58
C GLY A 183 3.12 5.35 -7.48
N LEU A 184 3.23 5.98 -6.33
CA LEU A 184 3.84 5.39 -5.13
C LEU A 184 2.83 5.30 -3.99
N ILE A 185 2.98 4.24 -3.16
CA ILE A 185 2.22 4.04 -1.93
C ILE A 185 3.14 4.32 -0.73
N ALA A 186 2.84 5.39 -0.03
CA ALA A 186 3.63 5.87 1.12
C ALA A 186 2.79 5.79 2.41
N THR A 187 3.02 4.77 3.29
CA THR A 187 4.13 3.81 3.31
C THR A 187 3.70 2.41 3.76
N ASN A 188 4.66 1.45 3.77
CA ASN A 188 4.55 0.21 4.53
C ASN A 188 4.74 0.49 6.04
N THR A 189 4.81 -0.57 6.86
CA THR A 189 5.09 -0.52 8.30
C THR A 189 6.56 -0.16 8.60
N THR A 190 6.83 0.44 9.77
CA THR A 190 8.18 0.79 10.22
C THR A 190 8.78 -0.28 11.14
N ILE A 191 10.10 -0.43 11.13
CA ILE A 191 10.85 -1.19 12.15
C ILE A 191 11.25 -0.32 13.34
N SER A 192 11.06 0.99 13.24
CA SER A 192 11.41 1.93 14.30
C SER A 192 10.34 1.96 15.40
N SER A 193 10.75 1.73 16.63
CA SER A 193 9.92 1.90 17.82
C SER A 193 10.00 3.30 18.44
N LYS A 194 10.77 4.22 17.84
CA LYS A 194 11.02 5.57 18.37
C LYS A 194 9.76 6.42 18.58
N THR A 195 8.67 6.07 17.90
CA THR A 195 7.39 6.78 18.00
C THR A 195 6.43 6.18 19.03
N LEU A 196 6.81 5.08 19.67
CA LEU A 196 6.06 4.49 20.78
C LEU A 196 6.31 5.25 22.08
N LYS A 197 5.27 5.38 22.90
CA LYS A 197 5.36 5.98 24.24
C LYS A 197 6.10 5.07 25.23
N LYS A 198 5.99 3.75 25.03
CA LYS A 198 6.65 2.74 25.86
C LYS A 198 7.50 1.80 25.01
N PRO A 199 8.67 1.37 25.51
CA PRO A 199 9.45 0.33 24.83
C PRO A 199 8.65 -0.96 24.64
N THR A 200 8.98 -1.71 23.59
CA THR A 200 8.39 -3.02 23.32
C THR A 200 9.48 -4.02 23.00
N SER A 201 9.29 -5.27 23.44
CA SER A 201 10.14 -6.41 23.07
C SER A 201 9.68 -7.09 21.77
N PHE A 202 8.51 -6.70 21.23
CA PHE A 202 8.00 -7.31 20.00
C PHE A 202 8.77 -6.80 18.79
N GLU A 203 9.23 -7.74 17.97
CA GLU A 203 9.87 -7.46 16.69
C GLU A 203 8.88 -7.54 15.54
N GLY A 204 9.08 -6.72 14.50
CA GLY A 204 8.27 -6.72 13.29
C GLY A 204 7.96 -5.33 12.76
N GLY A 205 7.01 -5.26 11.85
CA GLY A 205 6.54 -4.00 11.30
C GLY A 205 5.48 -3.35 12.19
N LEU A 206 5.77 -2.17 12.71
CA LEU A 206 4.86 -1.34 13.49
C LEU A 206 3.93 -0.55 12.57
N SER A 207 2.62 -0.61 12.82
CA SER A 207 1.56 0.14 12.17
C SER A 207 0.63 0.79 13.21
N GLY A 208 -0.29 1.63 12.75
CA GLY A 208 -1.20 2.37 13.64
C GLY A 208 -0.77 3.81 13.88
N LYS A 209 -1.35 4.46 14.87
CA LYS A 209 -1.12 5.90 15.14
C LYS A 209 0.34 6.33 15.17
N PRO A 210 1.28 5.56 15.74
CA PRO A 210 2.70 5.93 15.76
C PRO A 210 3.33 6.12 14.38
N LEU A 211 2.75 5.52 13.32
CA LEU A 211 3.25 5.63 11.95
C LEU A 211 2.78 6.92 11.24
N PHE A 212 1.84 7.69 11.80
CA PHE A 212 1.25 8.84 11.10
C PHE A 212 2.29 9.89 10.68
N LYS A 213 3.06 10.39 11.63
CA LYS A 213 4.11 11.40 11.36
C LYS A 213 5.20 10.88 10.42
N PRO A 214 5.81 9.68 10.65
CA PRO A 214 6.80 9.13 9.74
C PRO A 214 6.28 8.99 8.30
N SER A 215 5.08 8.45 8.10
CA SER A 215 4.50 8.29 6.77
C SER A 215 4.19 9.64 6.09
N ASN A 216 3.73 10.64 6.85
CA ASN A 216 3.47 11.98 6.34
C ASN A 216 4.75 12.70 5.88
N ASN A 217 5.87 12.49 6.57
CA ASN A 217 7.16 13.05 6.16
C ASN A 217 7.59 12.52 4.79
N ILE A 218 7.43 11.23 4.56
CA ILE A 218 7.71 10.59 3.27
C ILE A 218 6.76 11.10 2.19
N LEU A 219 5.45 11.08 2.48
CA LEU A 219 4.42 11.55 1.56
C LEU A 219 4.69 12.99 1.10
N ARG A 220 4.97 13.89 2.04
CA ARG A 220 5.27 15.30 1.77
C ARG A 220 6.53 15.46 0.90
N LEU A 221 7.57 14.66 1.16
CA LEU A 221 8.80 14.69 0.36
C LEU A 221 8.51 14.27 -1.08
N LEU A 222 7.80 13.16 -1.27
CA LEU A 222 7.40 12.67 -2.59
C LEU A 222 6.54 13.71 -3.33
N ALA A 223 5.53 14.26 -2.66
CA ALA A 223 4.61 15.23 -3.24
C ALA A 223 5.31 16.52 -3.74
N LYS A 224 6.38 16.93 -3.05
CA LYS A 224 7.21 18.09 -3.46
C LYS A 224 8.15 17.80 -4.63
N LYS A 225 8.45 16.53 -4.91
CA LYS A 225 9.50 16.14 -5.86
C LYS A 225 8.96 15.41 -7.10
N LYS A 226 7.77 14.79 -6.99
CA LYS A 226 7.16 14.00 -8.06
C LYS A 226 6.74 14.86 -9.26
N ASN A 227 6.69 14.22 -10.42
CA ASN A 227 6.05 14.76 -11.62
C ASN A 227 4.52 14.84 -11.46
N ALA A 228 3.85 15.68 -12.24
CA ALA A 228 2.40 15.86 -12.17
C ALA A 228 1.62 14.56 -12.43
N SER A 229 2.12 13.70 -13.32
CA SER A 229 1.50 12.42 -13.69
C SER A 229 1.63 11.32 -12.63
N THR A 230 2.54 11.45 -11.67
CA THR A 230 2.77 10.44 -10.63
C THR A 230 1.74 10.59 -9.52
N ALA A 231 0.91 9.57 -9.31
CA ALA A 231 -0.08 9.53 -8.23
C ALA A 231 0.57 9.14 -6.89
N LEU A 232 0.02 9.61 -5.77
CA LEU A 232 0.43 9.19 -4.44
C LEU A 232 -0.75 8.62 -3.67
N ILE A 233 -0.57 7.46 -3.04
CA ILE A 233 -1.52 6.86 -2.11
C ILE A 233 -0.91 6.95 -0.70
N GLY A 234 -1.60 7.68 0.18
CA GLY A 234 -1.16 7.90 1.56
C GLY A 234 -1.55 6.74 2.48
N VAL A 235 -0.60 6.12 3.16
CA VAL A 235 -0.85 5.01 4.09
C VAL A 235 -0.05 5.18 5.37
N GLY A 236 -0.66 4.84 6.51
CA GLY A 236 -0.01 4.84 7.83
C GLY A 236 -0.61 5.84 8.80
N GLY A 237 -1.07 5.32 9.92
CA GLY A 237 -1.53 6.09 11.07
C GLY A 237 -2.87 6.79 10.95
N ILE A 238 -3.66 6.51 9.94
CA ILE A 238 -4.98 7.11 9.70
C ILE A 238 -6.01 6.51 10.66
N PHE A 239 -6.61 7.35 11.53
CA PHE A 239 -7.65 6.98 12.47
C PHE A 239 -8.86 7.91 12.46
N SER A 240 -8.80 9.00 11.70
CA SER A 240 -9.88 10.01 11.60
C SER A 240 -10.00 10.59 10.19
N ALA A 241 -11.11 11.27 9.93
CA ALA A 241 -11.30 12.05 8.71
C ALA A 241 -10.26 13.18 8.58
N THR A 242 -9.86 13.77 9.69
CA THR A 242 -8.81 14.79 9.72
C THR A 242 -7.47 14.24 9.25
N ASP A 243 -7.12 13.00 9.66
CA ASP A 243 -5.88 12.34 9.20
C ASP A 243 -5.90 12.09 7.69
N ILE A 244 -7.05 11.66 7.15
CA ILE A 244 -7.26 11.48 5.71
C ILE A 244 -7.07 12.80 4.99
N TYR A 245 -7.77 13.84 5.46
CA TYR A 245 -7.77 15.17 4.86
C TYR A 245 -6.36 15.78 4.86
N GLU A 246 -5.61 15.60 5.96
CA GLU A 246 -4.22 16.05 6.04
C GLU A 246 -3.35 15.37 4.97
N LYS A 247 -3.46 14.04 4.78
CA LYS A 247 -2.71 13.33 3.74
C LYS A 247 -3.09 13.79 2.33
N ILE A 248 -4.38 14.05 2.08
CA ILE A 248 -4.84 14.58 0.79
C ILE A 248 -4.25 15.98 0.55
N LYS A 249 -4.36 16.88 1.52
CA LYS A 249 -3.75 18.23 1.42
C LYS A 249 -2.22 18.18 1.29
N MET A 250 -1.56 17.11 1.74
CA MET A 250 -0.13 16.85 1.50
C MET A 250 0.19 16.26 0.13
N GLY A 251 -0.80 15.99 -0.73
CA GLY A 251 -0.59 15.53 -2.09
C GLY A 251 -0.97 14.08 -2.37
N ALA A 252 -1.60 13.37 -1.44
CA ALA A 252 -2.18 12.06 -1.71
C ALA A 252 -3.48 12.19 -2.53
N SER A 253 -3.59 11.43 -3.63
CA SER A 253 -4.82 11.33 -4.42
C SER A 253 -5.85 10.40 -3.78
N ALA A 254 -5.38 9.44 -2.99
CA ALA A 254 -6.19 8.50 -2.22
C ALA A 254 -5.43 8.05 -0.98
N VAL A 255 -6.11 7.37 -0.06
CA VAL A 255 -5.50 6.82 1.16
C VAL A 255 -5.87 5.36 1.34
N GLN A 256 -5.03 4.61 2.07
CA GLN A 256 -5.36 3.27 2.52
C GLN A 256 -5.32 3.19 4.05
N ILE A 257 -6.26 2.46 4.62
CA ILE A 257 -6.32 2.15 6.06
C ILE A 257 -6.17 0.65 6.29
N TYR A 258 -5.70 0.28 7.47
CA TYR A 258 -5.65 -1.10 7.97
C TYR A 258 -5.89 -1.15 9.48
N THR A 259 -4.95 -0.61 10.27
CA THR A 259 -4.96 -0.73 11.74
C THR A 259 -6.19 -0.10 12.37
N SER A 260 -6.62 1.08 11.92
CA SER A 260 -7.85 1.71 12.40
C SER A 260 -9.09 0.87 12.11
N PHE A 261 -9.15 0.21 10.97
CA PHE A 261 -10.24 -0.71 10.65
C PHE A 261 -10.26 -1.94 11.57
N VAL A 262 -9.08 -2.48 11.93
CA VAL A 262 -8.97 -3.59 12.89
C VAL A 262 -9.43 -3.18 14.29
N TYR A 263 -9.18 -1.92 14.71
CA TYR A 263 -9.61 -1.43 16.03
C TYR A 263 -11.07 -1.02 16.07
N ASN A 264 -11.56 -0.31 15.05
CA ASN A 264 -12.81 0.42 15.10
C ASN A 264 -13.92 -0.21 14.22
N GLY A 265 -13.58 -1.20 13.37
CA GLY A 265 -14.53 -1.93 12.55
C GLY A 265 -15.18 -1.10 11.42
N PRO A 266 -16.17 -1.69 10.70
CA PRO A 266 -16.71 -1.10 9.47
C PRO A 266 -17.50 0.20 9.68
N ARG A 267 -18.18 0.38 10.81
CA ARG A 267 -18.92 1.63 11.08
C ARG A 267 -18.03 2.87 11.09
N HIS A 268 -16.77 2.69 11.45
CA HIS A 268 -15.78 3.77 11.48
C HIS A 268 -15.46 4.30 10.08
N LEU A 269 -15.44 3.43 9.08
CA LEU A 269 -15.22 3.83 7.68
C LEU A 269 -16.28 4.83 7.22
N LYS A 270 -17.56 4.49 7.40
CA LYS A 270 -18.67 5.38 7.02
C LYS A 270 -18.65 6.71 7.78
N LYS A 271 -18.29 6.69 9.07
CA LYS A 271 -18.11 7.90 9.87
C LYS A 271 -17.03 8.80 9.29
N MET A 272 -15.84 8.23 8.99
CA MET A 272 -14.74 9.00 8.39
C MET A 272 -15.13 9.61 7.04
N GLU A 273 -15.87 8.89 6.21
CA GLU A 273 -16.31 9.37 4.89
C GLU A 273 -17.24 10.60 5.01
N VAL A 274 -18.24 10.53 5.90
CA VAL A 274 -19.16 11.64 6.16
C VAL A 274 -18.43 12.86 6.73
N GLU A 275 -17.51 12.65 7.67
CA GLU A 275 -16.72 13.73 8.28
C GLU A 275 -15.74 14.33 7.27
N LEU A 276 -15.11 13.55 6.41
CA LEU A 276 -14.23 14.03 5.34
C LEU A 276 -14.95 14.96 4.37
N LYS A 277 -16.19 14.60 3.98
CA LYS A 277 -17.02 15.46 3.14
C LYS A 277 -17.29 16.82 3.80
N LYS A 278 -17.56 16.84 5.10
CA LYS A 278 -17.76 18.09 5.84
C LYS A 278 -16.49 18.94 5.87
N LEU A 279 -15.32 18.33 6.10
CA LEU A 279 -14.02 19.04 6.10
C LEU A 279 -13.73 19.68 4.74
N LEU A 280 -13.97 18.97 3.64
CA LEU A 280 -13.82 19.50 2.28
C LEU A 280 -14.71 20.73 2.04
N LEU A 281 -16.00 20.61 2.36
CA LEU A 281 -16.97 21.68 2.15
C LEU A 281 -16.65 22.91 3.02
N ASN A 282 -16.23 22.72 4.26
CA ASN A 282 -15.85 23.83 5.15
C ASN A 282 -14.64 24.62 4.64
N ASP A 283 -13.68 23.94 3.97
CA ASP A 283 -12.52 24.58 3.35
C ASP A 283 -12.81 25.08 1.91
N GLY A 284 -14.06 24.95 1.41
CA GLY A 284 -14.50 25.42 0.09
C GLY A 284 -14.14 24.49 -1.07
N TYR A 285 -13.77 23.24 -0.81
CA TYR A 285 -13.47 22.26 -1.86
C TYR A 285 -14.73 21.47 -2.26
N SER A 286 -15.01 21.41 -3.55
CA SER A 286 -16.12 20.62 -4.10
C SER A 286 -15.77 19.15 -4.36
N THR A 287 -14.48 18.84 -4.53
CA THR A 287 -13.96 17.50 -4.84
C THR A 287 -12.68 17.22 -4.05
N ILE A 288 -12.36 15.94 -3.90
CA ILE A 288 -11.06 15.51 -3.32
C ILE A 288 -9.89 16.07 -4.16
N ASP A 289 -9.99 15.98 -5.49
CA ASP A 289 -8.91 16.39 -6.39
C ASP A 289 -8.56 17.87 -6.24
N SER A 290 -9.55 18.73 -5.98
CA SER A 290 -9.33 20.16 -5.73
C SER A 290 -8.54 20.44 -4.44
N ALA A 291 -8.62 19.56 -3.46
CA ALA A 291 -7.89 19.65 -2.19
C ALA A 291 -6.49 18.99 -2.23
N VAL A 292 -6.19 18.18 -3.26
CA VAL A 292 -4.90 17.49 -3.36
C VAL A 292 -3.76 18.51 -3.42
N GLY A 293 -2.80 18.38 -2.49
CA GLY A 293 -1.61 19.22 -2.44
C GLY A 293 -1.85 20.65 -1.92
N ALA A 294 -3.00 20.97 -1.34
CA ALA A 294 -3.32 22.31 -0.85
C ALA A 294 -2.32 22.84 0.22
N LEU A 295 -1.69 21.97 0.99
CA LEU A 295 -0.62 22.32 1.96
C LEU A 295 0.77 22.50 1.32
N LEU A 296 0.89 22.33 0.01
CA LEU A 296 2.16 22.46 -0.72
C LEU A 296 2.24 23.73 -1.57
N ARG A 297 1.09 24.39 -1.72
CA ARG A 297 0.91 25.64 -2.47
C ARG A 297 1.38 26.83 -1.66
#